data_cb299fa3c5fb318224adf055bfa91eb8
#
_entry.id   cb299fa3c5fb318224adf055bfa91eb8
#
_cell.length_a   1.000
_cell.length_b   1.000
_cell.length_c   1.000
_cell.angle_alpha   90.00
_cell.angle_beta   90.00
_cell.angle_gamma   90.00
#
_symmetry.space_group_name_H-M   'P 1'
#
loop_
_entity.id
_entity.type
_entity.pdbx_description
1 polymer ?
#
loop_
_entity_poly.entity_id
_entity_poly.type
_entity_poly.pdbx_seq_one_letter_code
_entity_poly.pdbx_strand_id
1 'polypeptide(L)'
;ERVTALEQRAKGSDDKIFRTTPERKEAARARVQAQRQKTRDDIIEMAKRDVAELRMSARQNLLRARFVVNREKRTVVCLLERFDLGYIKSRGIAKCHPDDCFNAHIGRAIALRRALGLEVPEAYLNAPQPTEVRVGDVVKSKINENPKYKICGVCGDYVDVIEVSFEIPYLNRPKNIFYVVDDSREDAEQEVWR
;
A
#
# COMPACT_ATOMS: atom_id res chain seq x y z
N GLU A 1 48.26 4.44 47.83
CA GLU A 1 47.00 5.18 48.08
C GLU A 1 46.42 5.98 46.83
N ARG A 2 47.22 6.14 45.75
CA ARG A 2 46.73 6.86 44.50
C ARG A 2 46.06 5.96 43.46
N VAL A 3 46.14 4.65 43.57
CA VAL A 3 45.62 3.69 42.59
C VAL A 3 44.12 3.39 42.83
N THR A 4 43.69 3.40 44.10
CA THR A 4 42.29 3.11 44.47
C THR A 4 41.28 4.18 44.06
N ALA A 5 41.70 5.44 43.87
CA ALA A 5 40.83 6.54 43.50
C ALA A 5 40.49 6.53 41.97
N LEU A 6 41.37 5.95 41.15
CA LEU A 6 41.12 5.83 39.69
C LEU A 6 40.24 4.63 39.36
N GLU A 7 40.32 3.55 40.13
CA GLU A 7 39.45 2.37 39.93
C GLU A 7 38.01 2.62 40.37
N GLN A 8 37.77 3.47 41.36
CA GLN A 8 36.42 3.85 41.77
C GLN A 8 35.74 4.81 40.77
N ARG A 9 36.52 5.59 40.01
CA ARG A 9 36.00 6.44 38.94
C ARG A 9 35.61 5.67 37.68
N ALA A 10 36.27 4.56 37.40
CA ALA A 10 35.98 3.70 36.26
C ALA A 10 34.70 2.85 36.44
N LYS A 11 34.34 2.53 37.69
CA LYS A 11 33.12 1.74 38.00
C LYS A 11 31.82 2.57 38.00
N GLY A 12 31.90 3.88 37.93
CA GLY A 12 30.72 4.79 37.94
C GLY A 12 30.24 5.28 36.61
N SER A 13 30.93 4.95 35.48
CA SER A 13 30.63 5.52 34.17
C SER A 13 29.98 4.56 33.18
N ASP A 14 29.91 3.25 33.46
CA ASP A 14 29.42 2.25 32.50
C ASP A 14 27.94 1.86 32.63
N ASP A 15 27.23 2.38 33.62
CA ASP A 15 25.81 2.01 33.83
C ASP A 15 24.79 3.06 33.33
N LYS A 16 25.24 4.03 32.53
CA LYS A 16 24.35 4.85 31.71
C LYS A 16 24.15 4.26 30.30
N ILE A 17 24.06 2.93 30.21
CA ILE A 17 23.59 2.27 29.02
C ILE A 17 22.12 2.69 28.85
N PHE A 18 21.89 3.58 27.90
CA PHE A 18 20.68 3.97 27.19
C PHE A 18 19.45 3.11 27.51
N ARG A 19 18.89 3.22 28.70
CA ARG A 19 17.54 2.75 28.99
C ARG A 19 16.59 3.67 28.24
N THR A 20 16.31 3.34 26.98
CA THR A 20 15.27 4.02 26.21
C THR A 20 13.95 3.86 26.97
N THR A 21 13.42 4.96 27.48
CA THR A 21 12.12 4.98 28.15
C THR A 21 11.05 4.41 27.24
N PRO A 22 9.98 3.77 27.77
CA PRO A 22 8.87 3.25 26.95
C PRO A 22 8.33 4.29 25.96
N GLU A 23 8.21 5.54 26.39
CA GLU A 23 7.76 6.68 25.57
C GLU A 23 8.70 6.95 24.38
N ARG A 24 10.01 6.89 24.56
CA ARG A 24 10.98 7.06 23.47
C ARG A 24 10.92 5.91 22.47
N LYS A 25 10.67 4.69 22.93
CA LYS A 25 10.48 3.53 22.05
C LYS A 25 9.19 3.66 21.23
N GLU A 26 8.13 4.13 21.84
CA GLU A 26 6.85 4.36 21.18
C GLU A 26 6.95 5.48 20.15
N ALA A 27 7.55 6.62 20.51
CA ALA A 27 7.81 7.73 19.58
C ALA A 27 8.71 7.30 18.40
N ALA A 28 9.72 6.46 18.64
CA ALA A 28 10.55 5.93 17.56
C ALA A 28 9.76 4.99 16.63
N ARG A 29 8.91 4.13 17.17
CA ARG A 29 8.02 3.27 16.38
C ARG A 29 7.04 4.08 15.54
N ALA A 30 6.42 5.09 16.14
CA ALA A 30 5.50 5.99 15.44
C ALA A 30 6.19 6.71 14.26
N ARG A 31 7.43 7.20 14.45
CA ARG A 31 8.23 7.81 13.37
C ARG A 31 8.52 6.83 12.23
N VAL A 32 8.90 5.59 12.55
CA VAL A 32 9.15 4.55 11.54
C VAL A 32 7.88 4.21 10.77
N GLN A 33 6.74 4.11 11.46
CA GLN A 33 5.45 3.86 10.82
C GLN A 33 5.04 5.01 9.89
N ALA A 34 5.15 6.26 10.36
CA ALA A 34 4.86 7.45 9.55
C ALA A 34 5.78 7.51 8.31
N GLN A 35 7.07 7.17 8.45
CA GLN A 35 7.99 7.14 7.31
C GLN A 35 7.62 6.03 6.31
N ARG A 36 7.22 4.85 6.77
CA ARG A 36 6.75 3.77 5.90
C ARG A 36 5.49 4.15 5.14
N GLN A 37 4.53 4.79 5.82
CA GLN A 37 3.31 5.27 5.18
C GLN A 37 3.62 6.31 4.10
N LYS A 38 4.47 7.29 4.42
CA LYS A 38 4.90 8.29 3.45
C LYS A 38 5.57 7.65 2.24
N THR A 39 6.49 6.71 2.44
CA THR A 39 7.16 6.00 1.35
C THR A 39 6.14 5.25 0.48
N ARG A 40 5.11 4.62 1.07
CA ARG A 40 4.06 3.96 0.32
C ARG A 40 3.24 4.95 -0.50
N ASP A 41 2.83 6.08 0.09
CA ASP A 41 2.08 7.13 -0.61
C ASP A 41 2.89 7.69 -1.79
N ASP A 42 4.19 7.95 -1.60
CA ASP A 42 5.10 8.41 -2.67
C ASP A 42 5.20 7.38 -3.82
N ILE A 43 5.23 6.08 -3.50
CA ILE A 43 5.24 4.99 -4.50
C ILE A 43 3.92 4.95 -5.27
N ILE A 44 2.78 5.12 -4.60
CA ILE A 44 1.47 5.14 -5.25
C ILE A 44 1.37 6.32 -6.22
N GLU A 45 1.82 7.51 -5.81
CA GLU A 45 1.83 8.70 -6.68
C GLU A 45 2.82 8.55 -7.84
N MET A 46 3.97 7.91 -7.62
CA MET A 46 4.90 7.56 -8.69
C MET A 46 4.25 6.59 -9.68
N ALA A 47 3.53 5.58 -9.21
CA ALA A 47 2.83 4.63 -10.06
C ALA A 47 1.74 5.29 -10.91
N LYS A 48 0.98 6.22 -10.35
CA LYS A 48 -0.04 6.99 -11.09
C LYS A 48 0.57 7.82 -12.21
N ARG A 49 1.68 8.53 -11.93
CA ARG A 49 2.41 9.34 -12.92
C ARG A 49 3.00 8.46 -14.02
N ASP A 50 3.64 7.36 -13.65
CA ASP A 50 4.22 6.38 -14.58
C ASP A 50 3.17 5.84 -15.56
N VAL A 51 2.00 5.45 -15.05
CA VAL A 51 0.88 5.01 -15.89
C VAL A 51 0.42 6.11 -16.85
N ALA A 52 0.33 7.36 -16.39
CA ALA A 52 -0.09 8.47 -17.23
C ALA A 52 0.92 8.72 -18.37
N GLU A 53 2.22 8.78 -18.06
CA GLU A 53 3.31 8.99 -19.02
C GLU A 53 3.39 7.85 -20.05
N LEU A 54 3.38 6.60 -19.59
CA LEU A 54 3.45 5.43 -20.46
C LEU A 54 2.22 5.29 -21.36
N ARG A 55 1.01 5.68 -20.89
CA ARG A 55 -0.20 5.72 -21.74
C ARG A 55 -0.07 6.78 -22.82
N MET A 56 0.51 7.94 -22.53
CA MET A 56 0.76 8.97 -23.54
C MET A 56 1.75 8.49 -24.61
N SER A 57 2.87 7.89 -24.18
CA SER A 57 3.85 7.30 -25.07
C SER A 57 3.27 6.15 -25.93
N ALA A 58 2.46 5.27 -25.33
CA ALA A 58 1.80 4.19 -26.04
C ALA A 58 0.85 4.72 -27.13
N ARG A 59 0.10 5.82 -26.86
CA ARG A 59 -0.78 6.45 -27.83
C ARG A 59 -0.05 6.97 -29.06
N GLN A 60 1.16 7.50 -28.91
CA GLN A 60 2.00 7.93 -30.04
C GLN A 60 2.36 6.76 -30.98
N ASN A 61 2.34 5.53 -30.46
CA ASN A 61 2.56 4.30 -31.20
C ASN A 61 1.27 3.56 -31.59
N LEU A 62 0.14 4.28 -31.63
CA LEU A 62 -1.19 3.73 -31.95
C LEU A 62 -1.65 2.61 -31.01
N LEU A 63 -1.16 2.64 -29.75
CA LEU A 63 -1.54 1.67 -28.73
C LEU A 63 -2.44 2.30 -27.66
N ARG A 64 -3.47 1.55 -27.26
CA ARG A 64 -4.34 1.87 -26.13
C ARG A 64 -4.10 0.87 -25.01
N ALA A 65 -3.78 1.36 -23.81
CA ALA A 65 -3.73 0.54 -22.62
C ALA A 65 -5.13 0.45 -21.98
N ARG A 66 -5.68 -0.76 -21.93
CA ARG A 66 -6.93 -1.08 -21.21
C ARG A 66 -6.59 -1.94 -20.00
N PHE A 67 -7.13 -1.57 -18.85
CA PHE A 67 -6.89 -2.30 -17.60
C PHE A 67 -8.13 -3.09 -17.18
N VAL A 68 -7.90 -4.29 -16.66
CA VAL A 68 -8.89 -5.12 -15.97
C VAL A 68 -8.37 -5.37 -14.58
N VAL A 69 -9.08 -4.87 -13.56
CA VAL A 69 -8.72 -5.06 -12.15
C VAL A 69 -9.66 -6.10 -11.56
N ASN A 70 -9.10 -7.20 -11.07
CA ASN A 70 -9.83 -8.22 -10.34
C ASN A 70 -9.41 -8.16 -8.87
N ARG A 71 -10.22 -7.52 -8.02
CA ARG A 71 -9.93 -7.34 -6.58
C ARG A 71 -10.02 -8.65 -5.79
N GLU A 72 -10.88 -9.57 -6.20
CA GLU A 72 -11.01 -10.87 -5.55
C GLU A 72 -9.75 -11.72 -5.76
N LYS A 73 -9.28 -11.80 -7.01
CA LYS A 73 -8.05 -12.50 -7.40
C LYS A 73 -6.80 -11.67 -7.15
N ARG A 74 -6.96 -10.42 -6.70
CA ARG A 74 -5.86 -9.47 -6.42
C ARG A 74 -4.92 -9.33 -7.61
N THR A 75 -5.49 -9.18 -8.81
CA THR A 75 -4.78 -9.22 -10.08
C THR A 75 -5.19 -8.04 -10.94
N VAL A 76 -4.20 -7.40 -11.56
CA VAL A 76 -4.41 -6.36 -12.58
C VAL A 76 -3.84 -6.86 -13.89
N VAL A 77 -4.63 -6.77 -14.95
CA VAL A 77 -4.22 -7.11 -16.32
C VAL A 77 -4.24 -5.84 -17.16
N CYS A 78 -3.16 -5.59 -17.88
CA CYS A 78 -3.10 -4.56 -18.92
C CYS A 78 -3.14 -5.23 -20.28
N LEU A 79 -4.04 -4.79 -21.14
CA LEU A 79 -4.14 -5.17 -22.54
C LEU A 79 -3.70 -3.97 -23.38
N LEU A 80 -2.67 -4.14 -24.20
CA LEU A 80 -2.25 -3.15 -25.19
C LEU A 80 -2.92 -3.48 -26.54
N GLU A 81 -3.88 -2.63 -26.90
CA GLU A 81 -4.65 -2.76 -28.14
C GLU A 81 -4.09 -1.84 -29.22
N ARG A 82 -3.94 -2.34 -30.43
CA ARG A 82 -3.75 -1.51 -31.62
C ARG A 82 -5.13 -0.92 -31.97
N PHE A 83 -5.36 0.36 -31.65
CA PHE A 83 -6.68 0.94 -31.83
C PHE A 83 -7.04 1.21 -33.32
N ASP A 84 -6.05 1.28 -34.20
CA ASP A 84 -6.22 1.39 -35.64
C ASP A 84 -6.61 0.05 -36.31
N LEU A 85 -6.19 -1.08 -35.74
CA LEU A 85 -6.39 -2.42 -36.29
C LEU A 85 -7.28 -3.31 -35.42
N GLY A 86 -7.65 -2.85 -34.21
CA GLY A 86 -8.59 -3.53 -33.34
C GLY A 86 -8.13 -4.83 -32.69
N TYR A 87 -6.81 -5.14 -32.70
CA TYR A 87 -6.30 -6.35 -32.08
C TYR A 87 -5.44 -6.07 -30.83
N ILE A 88 -5.34 -7.05 -29.94
CA ILE A 88 -4.48 -7.00 -28.76
C ILE A 88 -3.05 -7.34 -29.19
N LYS A 89 -2.14 -6.36 -29.09
CA LYS A 89 -0.72 -6.53 -29.42
C LYS A 89 0.03 -7.29 -28.32
N SER A 90 -0.22 -6.96 -27.08
CA SER A 90 0.46 -7.57 -25.92
C SER A 90 -0.38 -7.45 -24.66
N ARG A 91 0.01 -8.23 -23.64
CA ARG A 91 -0.63 -8.18 -22.33
C ARG A 91 0.44 -8.22 -21.23
N GLY A 92 0.17 -7.53 -20.12
CA GLY A 92 0.95 -7.63 -18.90
C GLY A 92 0.04 -7.94 -17.72
N ILE A 93 0.53 -8.72 -16.77
CA ILE A 93 -0.24 -9.18 -15.61
C ILE A 93 0.55 -8.84 -14.36
N ALA A 94 -0.10 -8.21 -13.39
CA ALA A 94 0.40 -7.99 -12.05
C ALA A 94 -0.50 -8.75 -11.07
N LYS A 95 0.05 -9.69 -10.31
CA LYS A 95 -0.65 -10.41 -9.25
C LYS A 95 -0.01 -10.03 -7.93
N CYS A 96 -0.81 -9.54 -6.98
CA CYS A 96 -0.38 -9.21 -5.65
C CYS A 96 -0.12 -10.48 -4.84
N HIS A 97 0.96 -10.49 -4.03
CA HIS A 97 1.23 -11.59 -3.11
C HIS A 97 0.12 -11.69 -2.05
N PRO A 98 -0.22 -12.90 -1.57
CA PRO A 98 -1.26 -13.08 -0.56
C PRO A 98 -1.10 -12.21 0.69
N ASP A 99 0.14 -12.04 1.15
CA ASP A 99 0.46 -11.30 2.38
C ASP A 99 0.63 -9.79 2.17
N ASP A 100 0.65 -9.31 0.91
CA ASP A 100 0.79 -7.89 0.61
C ASP A 100 -0.56 -7.18 0.62
N CYS A 101 -0.58 -5.87 0.88
CA CYS A 101 -1.76 -5.06 0.66
C CYS A 101 -1.92 -4.80 -0.85
N PHE A 102 -3.11 -5.11 -1.39
CA PHE A 102 -3.42 -4.84 -2.79
C PHE A 102 -3.52 -3.33 -3.03
N ASN A 103 -2.95 -2.88 -4.15
CA ASN A 103 -3.11 -1.51 -4.63
C ASN A 103 -3.25 -1.52 -6.16
N ALA A 104 -4.39 -1.06 -6.67
CA ALA A 104 -4.68 -1.07 -8.09
C ALA A 104 -3.76 -0.14 -8.90
N HIS A 105 -3.31 0.98 -8.33
CA HIS A 105 -2.42 1.92 -9.03
C HIS A 105 -1.04 1.30 -9.26
N ILE A 106 -0.45 0.69 -8.22
CA ILE A 106 0.81 -0.05 -8.33
C ILE A 106 0.64 -1.23 -9.31
N GLY A 107 -0.47 -1.96 -9.17
CA GLY A 107 -0.79 -3.07 -10.08
C GLY A 107 -0.88 -2.64 -11.55
N ARG A 108 -1.48 -1.48 -11.85
CA ARG A 108 -1.56 -0.93 -13.21
C ARG A 108 -0.18 -0.54 -13.75
N ALA A 109 0.68 0.07 -12.94
CA ALA A 109 2.04 0.43 -13.35
C ALA A 109 2.86 -0.82 -13.71
N ILE A 110 2.83 -1.84 -12.86
CA ILE A 110 3.52 -3.12 -13.10
C ILE A 110 2.97 -3.80 -14.37
N ALA A 111 1.64 -3.90 -14.50
CA ALA A 111 1.00 -4.56 -15.63
C ALA A 111 1.29 -3.83 -16.96
N LEU A 112 1.26 -2.50 -16.97
CA LEU A 112 1.54 -1.70 -18.17
C LEU A 112 3.01 -1.84 -18.59
N ARG A 113 3.96 -1.75 -17.65
CA ARG A 113 5.38 -1.94 -17.94
C ARG A 113 5.65 -3.33 -18.53
N ARG A 114 5.08 -4.38 -17.94
CA ARG A 114 5.17 -5.75 -18.47
C ARG A 114 4.57 -5.88 -19.88
N ALA A 115 3.43 -5.23 -20.13
CA ALA A 115 2.80 -5.23 -21.44
C ALA A 115 3.65 -4.52 -22.50
N LEU A 116 4.39 -3.47 -22.11
CA LEU A 116 5.32 -2.73 -22.96
C LEU A 116 6.70 -3.41 -23.09
N GLY A 117 6.98 -4.47 -22.34
CA GLY A 117 8.29 -5.10 -22.28
C GLY A 117 9.35 -4.27 -21.54
N LEU A 118 8.91 -3.37 -20.66
CA LEU A 118 9.78 -2.52 -19.85
C LEU A 118 10.11 -3.17 -18.51
N GLU A 119 11.27 -2.82 -17.96
CA GLU A 119 11.66 -3.21 -16.61
C GLU A 119 10.71 -2.61 -15.57
N VAL A 120 10.38 -3.39 -14.53
CA VAL A 120 9.54 -2.97 -13.42
C VAL A 120 10.45 -2.47 -12.29
N PRO A 121 10.31 -1.21 -11.83
CA PRO A 121 11.08 -0.70 -10.72
C PRO A 121 10.88 -1.53 -9.44
N GLU A 122 11.96 -1.80 -8.71
CA GLU A 122 11.90 -2.53 -7.44
C GLU A 122 10.99 -1.86 -6.41
N ALA A 123 10.86 -0.54 -6.45
CA ALA A 123 9.96 0.20 -5.58
C ALA A 123 8.51 -0.27 -5.66
N TYR A 124 8.04 -0.70 -6.84
CA TYR A 124 6.69 -1.25 -7.01
C TYR A 124 6.57 -2.68 -6.47
N LEU A 125 7.65 -3.46 -6.57
CA LEU A 125 7.66 -4.85 -6.11
C LEU A 125 7.83 -4.95 -4.59
N ASN A 126 8.52 -3.98 -3.97
CA ASN A 126 8.87 -3.93 -2.56
C ASN A 126 8.17 -2.78 -1.82
N ALA A 127 6.98 -2.34 -2.29
CA ALA A 127 6.24 -1.28 -1.64
C ALA A 127 5.87 -1.68 -0.19
N PRO A 128 6.16 -0.81 0.81
CA PRO A 128 5.88 -1.15 2.20
C PRO A 128 4.38 -1.31 2.43
N GLN A 129 4.01 -2.12 3.44
CA GLN A 129 2.61 -2.25 3.86
C GLN A 129 2.07 -0.92 4.40
N PRO A 130 0.78 -0.62 4.22
CA PRO A 130 0.17 0.55 4.81
C PRO A 130 0.20 0.42 6.34
N THR A 131 0.52 1.52 7.00
CA THR A 131 0.61 1.58 8.47
C THR A 131 -0.56 2.34 9.09
N GLU A 132 -1.34 3.03 8.26
CA GLU A 132 -2.51 3.79 8.65
C GLU A 132 -3.76 3.28 7.95
N VAL A 133 -4.88 3.33 8.65
CA VAL A 133 -6.21 3.06 8.10
C VAL A 133 -6.84 4.39 7.71
N ARG A 134 -7.29 4.51 6.47
CA ARG A 134 -7.88 5.73 5.91
C ARG A 134 -9.24 5.46 5.28
N VAL A 135 -10.05 6.50 5.14
CA VAL A 135 -11.34 6.41 4.44
C VAL A 135 -11.15 5.89 3.01
N GLY A 136 -11.99 4.95 2.62
CA GLY A 136 -11.93 4.28 1.33
C GLY A 136 -11.07 3.00 1.30
N ASP A 137 -10.26 2.73 2.34
CA ASP A 137 -9.53 1.47 2.45
C ASP A 137 -10.50 0.30 2.65
N VAL A 138 -10.14 -0.86 2.09
CA VAL A 138 -10.79 -2.13 2.41
C VAL A 138 -9.95 -2.87 3.43
N VAL A 139 -10.58 -3.28 4.51
CA VAL A 139 -9.93 -3.90 5.66
C VAL A 139 -10.54 -5.27 5.97
N LYS A 140 -9.79 -6.08 6.69
CA LYS A 140 -10.27 -7.30 7.35
C LYS A 140 -10.08 -7.18 8.86
N SER A 141 -10.94 -7.86 9.60
CA SER A 141 -10.79 -7.96 11.04
C SER A 141 -9.74 -9.02 11.41
N LYS A 142 -8.94 -8.73 12.41
CA LYS A 142 -7.99 -9.69 13.01
C LYS A 142 -8.69 -10.81 13.79
N ILE A 143 -9.95 -10.58 14.17
CA ILE A 143 -10.76 -11.54 14.95
C ILE A 143 -11.48 -12.50 13.99
N ASN A 144 -11.98 -11.98 12.87
CA ASN A 144 -12.68 -12.74 11.85
C ASN A 144 -12.24 -12.23 10.47
N GLU A 145 -11.53 -13.07 9.71
CA GLU A 145 -10.99 -12.68 8.40
C GLU A 145 -12.06 -12.47 7.32
N ASN A 146 -13.25 -12.95 7.51
CA ASN A 146 -14.42 -12.72 6.66
C ASN A 146 -15.57 -12.16 7.54
N PRO A 147 -16.27 -11.14 7.11
CA PRO A 147 -16.23 -10.44 5.80
C PRO A 147 -15.14 -9.38 5.67
N LYS A 148 -15.05 -8.76 4.47
CA LYS A 148 -14.28 -7.55 4.22
C LYS A 148 -15.13 -6.33 4.52
N TYR A 149 -14.48 -5.27 4.98
CA TYR A 149 -15.14 -4.00 5.32
C TYR A 149 -14.48 -2.85 4.56
N LYS A 150 -15.29 -1.88 4.10
CA LYS A 150 -14.80 -0.61 3.55
C LYS A 150 -14.88 0.44 4.65
N ILE A 151 -13.81 1.20 4.85
CA ILE A 151 -13.78 2.32 5.81
C ILE A 151 -14.56 3.49 5.21
N CYS A 152 -15.59 3.96 5.90
CA CYS A 152 -16.38 5.12 5.51
C CYS A 152 -16.15 6.34 6.41
N GLY A 153 -15.65 6.16 7.64
CA GLY A 153 -15.32 7.23 8.56
C GLY A 153 -14.13 6.88 9.45
N VAL A 154 -13.40 7.91 9.88
CA VAL A 154 -12.27 7.79 10.81
C VAL A 154 -12.38 8.89 11.85
N CYS A 155 -12.49 8.50 13.14
CA CYS A 155 -12.58 9.42 14.26
C CYS A 155 -11.65 8.97 15.39
N GLY A 156 -10.50 9.67 15.58
CA GLY A 156 -9.50 9.28 16.57
C GLY A 156 -9.05 7.83 16.37
N ASP A 157 -9.21 6.99 17.40
CA ASP A 157 -8.85 5.57 17.39
C ASP A 157 -9.98 4.65 16.90
N TYR A 158 -11.07 5.21 16.40
CA TYR A 158 -12.25 4.49 15.94
C TYR A 158 -12.50 4.71 14.45
N VAL A 159 -13.19 3.77 13.84
CA VAL A 159 -13.60 3.79 12.43
C VAL A 159 -15.05 3.37 12.29
N ASP A 160 -15.71 3.96 11.30
CA ASP A 160 -16.98 3.48 10.79
C ASP A 160 -16.70 2.64 9.53
N VAL A 161 -17.29 1.47 9.46
CA VAL A 161 -17.05 0.53 8.37
C VAL A 161 -18.38 0.04 7.78
N ILE A 162 -18.36 -0.30 6.51
CA ILE A 162 -19.46 -0.96 5.82
C ILE A 162 -18.96 -2.33 5.34
N GLU A 163 -19.74 -3.37 5.62
CA GLU A 163 -19.47 -4.70 5.10
C GLU A 163 -19.65 -4.74 3.58
N VAL A 164 -18.61 -5.14 2.85
CA VAL A 164 -18.57 -5.03 1.39
C VAL A 164 -19.62 -5.92 0.70
N SER A 165 -19.96 -7.08 1.29
CA SER A 165 -20.86 -8.06 0.67
C SER A 165 -22.35 -7.72 0.84
N PHE A 166 -22.73 -7.12 1.97
CA PHE A 166 -24.13 -6.87 2.34
C PHE A 166 -24.45 -5.41 2.62
N GLU A 167 -23.46 -4.53 2.49
CA GLU A 167 -23.55 -3.08 2.74
C GLU A 167 -24.07 -2.75 4.16
N ILE A 168 -23.82 -3.65 5.13
CA ILE A 168 -24.23 -3.44 6.52
C ILE A 168 -23.25 -2.49 7.21
N PRO A 169 -23.70 -1.34 7.75
CA PRO A 169 -22.84 -0.41 8.46
C PRO A 169 -22.54 -0.87 9.88
N TYR A 170 -21.30 -0.71 10.31
CA TYR A 170 -20.85 -0.89 11.68
C TYR A 170 -20.14 0.38 12.14
N LEU A 171 -20.72 1.08 13.09
CA LEU A 171 -20.22 2.35 13.58
C LEU A 171 -19.27 2.15 14.78
N ASN A 172 -18.33 3.10 14.94
CA ASN A 172 -17.49 3.24 16.10
C ASN A 172 -16.70 1.96 16.49
N ARG A 173 -16.01 1.36 15.51
CA ARG A 173 -15.16 0.17 15.72
C ARG A 173 -13.70 0.58 15.98
N PRO A 174 -13.00 -0.04 16.96
CA PRO A 174 -11.59 0.26 17.21
C PRO A 174 -10.71 -0.02 16.00
N LYS A 175 -9.82 0.91 15.63
CA LYS A 175 -8.90 0.75 14.48
C LYS A 175 -7.97 -0.47 14.62
N ASN A 176 -7.53 -0.76 15.84
CA ASN A 176 -6.53 -1.79 16.12
C ASN A 176 -6.97 -3.21 15.82
N ILE A 177 -8.29 -3.44 15.66
CA ILE A 177 -8.83 -4.75 15.27
C ILE A 177 -8.80 -5.00 13.77
N PHE A 178 -8.46 -3.99 12.96
CA PHE A 178 -8.44 -4.10 11.51
C PHE A 178 -7.01 -4.07 10.95
N TYR A 179 -6.85 -4.64 9.76
CA TYR A 179 -5.68 -4.46 8.90
C TYR A 179 -6.12 -4.22 7.47
N VAL A 180 -5.36 -3.38 6.76
CA VAL A 180 -5.69 -2.98 5.39
C VAL A 180 -5.33 -4.09 4.42
N VAL A 181 -6.27 -4.46 3.55
CA VAL A 181 -6.08 -5.48 2.51
C VAL A 181 -6.10 -4.89 1.10
N ASP A 182 -6.72 -3.71 0.94
CA ASP A 182 -6.74 -2.93 -0.30
C ASP A 182 -6.78 -1.44 0.06
N ASP A 183 -5.76 -0.70 -0.34
CA ASP A 183 -5.66 0.75 -0.14
C ASP A 183 -5.74 1.54 -1.46
N SER A 184 -6.34 0.96 -2.48
CA SER A 184 -6.52 1.62 -3.79
C SER A 184 -7.42 2.85 -3.70
N ARG A 185 -8.40 2.84 -2.79
CA ARG A 185 -9.39 3.91 -2.57
C ARG A 185 -10.16 4.30 -3.84
N GLU A 186 -10.31 3.35 -4.74
CA GLU A 186 -11.11 3.51 -5.96
C GLU A 186 -12.46 2.84 -5.76
N ASP A 187 -13.53 3.51 -6.18
CA ASP A 187 -14.84 2.89 -6.28
C ASP A 187 -14.86 1.98 -7.50
N ALA A 188 -15.48 0.82 -7.37
CA ALA A 188 -15.52 -0.21 -8.43
C ALA A 188 -16.18 0.28 -9.73
N GLU A 189 -16.97 1.35 -9.66
CA GLU A 189 -17.72 1.90 -10.80
C GLU A 189 -16.87 2.73 -11.79
N GLN A 190 -15.65 3.15 -11.43
CA GLN A 190 -14.79 3.93 -12.33
C GLN A 190 -14.00 3.09 -13.34
N GLU A 191 -14.13 1.78 -13.33
CA GLU A 191 -13.33 0.86 -14.17
C GLU A 191 -14.00 0.50 -15.50
N VAL A 192 -15.25 0.87 -15.71
CA VAL A 192 -15.96 0.59 -16.95
C VAL A 192 -15.94 1.84 -17.84
N TRP A 193 -15.09 1.80 -18.87
CA TRP A 193 -15.19 2.65 -20.07
C TRP A 193 -14.77 4.14 -19.93
N ARG A 194 -13.48 4.45 -19.79
CA ARG A 194 -12.92 5.68 -20.39
C ARG A 194 -11.61 5.40 -21.12
#